data_c4b8fe584a3c77b3cc9663eaa4e4f3dc
#
_entry.id   c4b8fe584a3c77b3cc9663eaa4e4f3dc
#
_cell.length_a   1.000
_cell.length_b   1.000
_cell.length_c   1.000
_cell.angle_alpha   90.00
_cell.angle_beta   90.00
_cell.angle_gamma   90.00
#
_symmetry.space_group_name_H-M   'P 1'
#
loop_
_entity.id
_entity.type
_entity.pdbx_description
1 polymer ?
#
loop_
_entity_poly.entity_id
_entity_poly.type
_entity_poly.pdbx_seq_one_letter_code
_entity_poly.pdbx_strand_id
1 'polypeptide(L)'
;MPQYLRRRLVPLKRTLRYVGVIPPLQAPHHPPPPGGRGFESEFRDGVVLGAAGEWLMVDAGLREPLRVRGRARTGSRVTLRVRGEVELVDKSRVPYYWGYRVRVAESLGDALDACSSCLRVATSRRGVDVRLLANRLVEEAEFKGAVALFFGTRDRGLYEIAGEEGLEVNEVFDMVLNFVPGQGVYTVRTEEAIPVALSILNFLLE
;
A
#
# COMPACT_ATOMS: atom_id res chain seq x y z
N MET A 1 -0.92 9.56 1.20
CA MET A 1 -0.27 10.84 0.85
C MET A 1 -0.58 11.85 1.95
N PRO A 2 0.43 12.52 2.54
CA PRO A 2 0.20 13.56 3.54
C PRO A 2 -0.65 14.71 2.98
N GLN A 3 -1.57 15.22 3.80
CA GLN A 3 -2.49 16.29 3.41
C GLN A 3 -1.74 17.57 2.96
N TYR A 4 -0.66 17.91 3.65
CA TYR A 4 0.13 19.12 3.37
C TYR A 4 0.81 19.08 1.98
N LEU A 5 1.03 17.89 1.39
CA LEU A 5 1.60 17.74 0.05
C LEU A 5 0.54 17.67 -1.06
N ARG A 6 -0.77 17.71 -0.72
CA ARG A 6 -1.86 17.56 -1.69
C ARG A 6 -1.73 18.52 -2.86
N ARG A 7 -1.50 19.79 -2.61
CA ARG A 7 -1.38 20.83 -3.65
C ARG A 7 -0.20 20.61 -4.59
N ARG A 8 0.84 19.91 -4.13
CA ARG A 8 2.04 19.62 -4.91
C ARG A 8 1.94 18.32 -5.71
N LEU A 9 1.27 17.32 -5.14
CA LEU A 9 1.24 15.98 -5.71
C LEU A 9 -0.04 15.67 -6.50
N VAL A 10 -1.13 16.37 -6.24
CA VAL A 10 -2.41 16.15 -6.93
C VAL A 10 -2.67 17.27 -7.92
N PRO A 11 -2.70 16.97 -9.22
CA PRO A 11 -2.98 17.97 -10.24
C PRO A 11 -4.43 18.49 -10.11
N LEU A 12 -4.64 19.75 -10.44
CA LEU A 12 -5.96 20.37 -10.50
C LEU A 12 -6.73 19.85 -11.72
N LYS A 13 -7.38 18.71 -11.57
CA LYS A 13 -8.24 18.11 -12.59
C LYS A 13 -9.68 18.05 -12.09
N ARG A 14 -10.65 18.24 -13.02
CA ARG A 14 -12.08 18.20 -12.72
C ARG A 14 -12.51 16.88 -12.06
N THR A 15 -11.93 15.76 -12.49
CA THR A 15 -12.13 14.40 -11.94
C THR A 15 -11.59 14.24 -10.52
N LEU A 16 -10.65 15.09 -10.09
CA LEU A 16 -10.03 15.05 -8.77
C LEU A 16 -10.56 16.11 -7.79
N ARG A 17 -11.68 16.78 -8.13
CA ARG A 17 -12.26 17.87 -7.31
C ARG A 17 -12.62 17.45 -5.89
N TYR A 18 -12.96 16.18 -5.69
CA TYR A 18 -13.34 15.63 -4.39
C TYR A 18 -12.17 15.04 -3.59
N VAL A 19 -10.96 15.06 -4.12
CA VAL A 19 -9.77 14.59 -3.38
C VAL A 19 -9.58 15.44 -2.12
N GLY A 20 -9.57 14.76 -0.96
CA GLY A 20 -9.39 15.39 0.36
C GLY A 20 -10.68 15.88 1.01
N VAL A 21 -11.85 15.47 0.52
CA VAL A 21 -13.14 15.63 1.23
C VAL A 21 -13.19 14.73 2.46
N ILE A 22 -12.62 13.54 2.36
CA ILE A 22 -12.50 12.60 3.49
C ILE A 22 -11.42 13.13 4.47
N PRO A 23 -11.66 13.06 5.79
CA PRO A 23 -10.65 13.42 6.79
C PRO A 23 -9.31 12.74 6.51
N PRO A 24 -8.18 13.43 6.74
CA PRO A 24 -6.86 12.84 6.49
C PRO A 24 -6.62 11.65 7.40
N LEU A 25 -6.01 10.61 6.83
CA LEU A 25 -5.55 9.47 7.59
C LEU A 25 -4.53 9.91 8.65
N GLN A 26 -4.78 9.59 9.90
CA GLN A 26 -3.84 9.82 10.99
C GLN A 26 -2.88 8.63 11.10
N ALA A 27 -1.66 8.82 10.65
CA ALA A 27 -0.62 7.80 10.66
C ALA A 27 0.76 8.46 10.79
N PRO A 28 1.79 7.73 11.25
CA PRO A 28 3.14 8.29 11.43
C PRO A 28 3.69 8.99 10.19
N HIS A 29 3.39 8.46 9.00
CA HIS A 29 3.79 9.06 7.72
C HIS A 29 2.85 10.15 7.20
N HIS A 30 1.81 10.48 7.97
CA HIS A 30 0.87 11.57 7.72
C HIS A 30 0.74 12.46 8.96
N PRO A 31 1.84 13.03 9.49
CA PRO A 31 1.75 13.87 10.67
C PRO A 31 0.91 15.12 10.38
N PRO A 32 0.25 15.69 11.38
CA PRO A 32 -0.49 16.92 11.22
C PRO A 32 0.44 18.09 10.86
N PRO A 33 -0.10 19.23 10.38
CA PRO A 33 0.66 20.45 10.29
C PRO A 33 1.15 20.88 11.69
N PRO A 34 2.21 21.71 11.78
CA PRO A 34 2.73 22.18 13.04
C PRO A 34 1.63 22.81 13.94
N GLY A 35 1.52 22.34 15.18
CA GLY A 35 0.47 22.76 16.13
C GLY A 35 -0.88 22.07 15.95
N GLY A 36 -1.04 21.18 14.98
CA GLY A 36 -2.23 20.35 14.82
C GLY A 36 -2.27 19.20 15.82
N ARG A 37 -3.48 18.72 16.17
CA ARG A 37 -3.67 17.49 16.95
C ARG A 37 -3.46 16.28 16.06
N GLY A 38 -2.73 15.29 16.53
CA GLY A 38 -2.52 14.02 15.83
C GLY A 38 -1.20 13.36 16.19
N PHE A 39 -0.76 12.45 15.35
CA PHE A 39 0.44 11.67 15.58
C PHE A 39 1.70 12.52 15.35
N GLU A 40 2.52 12.70 16.38
CA GLU A 40 3.84 13.33 16.23
C GLU A 40 4.83 12.31 15.66
N SER A 41 5.55 12.72 14.63
CA SER A 41 6.60 11.91 14.01
C SER A 41 7.84 12.77 13.79
N GLU A 42 8.99 12.19 14.08
CA GLU A 42 10.28 12.81 13.72
C GLU A 42 10.57 12.71 12.21
N PHE A 43 9.81 11.86 11.50
CA PHE A 43 9.93 11.68 10.06
C PHE A 43 8.77 12.40 9.34
N ARG A 44 9.07 12.93 8.17
CA ARG A 44 8.07 13.55 7.30
C ARG A 44 8.34 13.23 5.83
N ASP A 45 7.28 12.99 5.08
CA ASP A 45 7.37 13.00 3.63
C ASP A 45 7.49 14.45 3.13
N GLY A 46 8.33 14.66 2.14
CA GLY A 46 8.50 15.94 1.47
C GLY A 46 8.50 15.79 -0.06
N VAL A 47 8.36 16.92 -0.74
CA VAL A 47 8.50 17.02 -2.20
C VAL A 47 9.68 17.94 -2.49
N VAL A 48 10.59 17.49 -3.34
CA VAL A 48 11.74 18.28 -3.79
C VAL A 48 11.26 19.40 -4.69
N LEU A 49 11.46 20.64 -4.28
CA LEU A 49 11.13 21.85 -5.05
C LEU A 49 12.21 22.24 -6.03
N GLY A 50 13.46 21.94 -5.71
CA GLY A 50 14.62 22.24 -6.51
C GLY A 50 15.89 21.61 -5.95
N ALA A 51 16.91 21.52 -6.77
CA ALA A 51 18.22 21.01 -6.41
C ALA A 51 19.32 21.98 -6.90
N ALA A 52 20.32 22.23 -6.05
CA ALA A 52 21.50 23.05 -6.37
C ALA A 52 22.75 22.38 -5.80
N GLY A 53 23.54 21.75 -6.66
CA GLY A 53 24.70 20.95 -6.26
C GLY A 53 24.27 19.76 -5.38
N GLU A 54 24.82 19.69 -4.17
CA GLU A 54 24.47 18.66 -3.17
C GLU A 54 23.28 19.04 -2.29
N TRP A 55 22.63 20.17 -2.53
CA TRP A 55 21.55 20.66 -1.70
C TRP A 55 20.21 20.57 -2.40
N LEU A 56 19.23 20.12 -1.65
CA LEU A 56 17.84 20.06 -2.06
C LEU A 56 17.01 21.05 -1.25
N MET A 57 16.06 21.69 -1.89
CA MET A 57 14.99 22.44 -1.24
C MET A 57 13.75 21.56 -1.22
N VAL A 58 13.25 21.25 -0.03
CA VAL A 58 12.15 20.26 0.16
C VAL A 58 10.98 20.88 0.92
N ASP A 59 9.80 20.83 0.33
CA ASP A 59 8.54 21.14 1.01
C ASP A 59 8.09 19.92 1.80
N ALA A 60 8.18 19.98 3.12
CA ALA A 60 7.74 18.95 4.06
C ALA A 60 6.48 19.36 4.85
N GLY A 61 5.72 20.36 4.37
CA GLY A 61 4.53 20.87 5.03
C GLY A 61 4.82 21.63 6.33
N LEU A 62 6.01 22.18 6.46
CA LEU A 62 6.42 23.09 7.51
C LEU A 62 6.19 24.55 7.08
N ARG A 63 6.50 25.51 7.96
CA ARG A 63 6.31 26.95 7.63
C ARG A 63 7.15 27.36 6.41
N GLU A 64 8.36 26.83 6.34
CA GLU A 64 9.29 27.08 5.25
C GLU A 64 9.83 25.77 4.67
N PRO A 65 10.19 25.74 3.39
CA PRO A 65 10.90 24.62 2.81
C PRO A 65 12.24 24.36 3.52
N LEU A 66 12.57 23.11 3.67
CA LEU A 66 13.79 22.68 4.32
C LEU A 66 14.92 22.56 3.29
N ARG A 67 16.11 23.01 3.68
CA ARG A 67 17.34 22.76 2.93
C ARG A 67 17.99 21.50 3.49
N VAL A 68 18.21 20.50 2.65
CA VAL A 68 18.79 19.21 3.06
C VAL A 68 19.85 18.76 2.06
N ARG A 69 20.92 18.16 2.56
CA ARG A 69 21.98 17.60 1.72
C ARG A 69 21.53 16.28 1.12
N GLY A 70 21.71 16.07 -0.18
CA GLY A 70 21.39 14.83 -0.87
C GLY A 70 21.16 15.01 -2.35
N ARG A 71 20.75 13.90 -3.01
CA ARG A 71 20.47 13.87 -4.45
C ARG A 71 19.09 13.28 -4.69
N ALA A 72 18.23 14.06 -5.31
CA ALA A 72 16.91 13.62 -5.76
C ALA A 72 16.41 14.54 -6.88
N ARG A 73 15.50 14.06 -7.70
CA ARG A 73 14.92 14.85 -8.81
C ARG A 73 13.89 15.83 -8.26
N THR A 74 13.80 17.01 -8.82
CA THR A 74 12.72 17.96 -8.57
C THR A 74 11.36 17.29 -8.83
N GLY A 75 10.41 17.50 -7.93
CA GLY A 75 9.09 16.88 -7.96
C GLY A 75 9.01 15.46 -7.34
N SER A 76 10.16 14.84 -7.03
CA SER A 76 10.13 13.52 -6.37
C SER A 76 9.76 13.63 -4.89
N ARG A 77 9.12 12.56 -4.37
CA ARG A 77 8.87 12.41 -2.93
C ARG A 77 10.12 11.87 -2.25
N VAL A 78 10.41 12.44 -1.10
CA VAL A 78 11.53 12.04 -0.24
C VAL A 78 11.05 11.93 1.20
N THR A 79 11.71 11.10 1.99
CA THR A 79 11.47 11.03 3.44
C THR A 79 12.58 11.77 4.16
N LEU A 80 12.21 12.60 5.12
CA LEU A 80 13.10 13.41 5.93
C LEU A 80 12.97 13.00 7.40
N ARG A 81 14.08 12.95 8.11
CA ARG A 81 14.10 13.09 9.56
C ARG A 81 14.20 14.57 9.88
N VAL A 82 13.25 15.09 10.66
CA VAL A 82 13.13 16.55 10.94
C VAL A 82 13.39 16.90 12.41
N ARG A 83 13.74 15.92 13.22
CA ARG A 83 14.10 16.12 14.62
C ARG A 83 15.62 16.10 14.74
N GLY A 84 16.21 17.19 15.24
CA GLY A 84 17.65 17.40 15.24
C GLY A 84 18.15 17.96 13.90
N GLU A 85 19.24 17.41 13.37
CA GLU A 85 19.73 17.75 12.05
C GLU A 85 18.80 17.17 10.97
N VAL A 86 18.41 18.00 10.03
CA VAL A 86 17.50 17.57 8.94
C VAL A 86 18.29 16.75 7.93
N GLU A 87 17.84 15.52 7.70
CA GLU A 87 18.50 14.62 6.75
C GLU A 87 17.50 13.85 5.87
N LEU A 88 17.96 13.42 4.70
CA LEU A 88 17.26 12.44 3.88
C LEU A 88 17.42 11.06 4.49
N VAL A 89 16.30 10.34 4.59
CA VAL A 89 16.27 8.98 5.13
C VAL A 89 15.64 8.04 4.12
N ASP A 90 16.23 6.86 3.95
CA ASP A 90 15.57 5.81 3.20
C ASP A 90 14.36 5.30 3.99
N LYS A 91 13.24 5.04 3.29
CA LYS A 91 12.00 4.55 3.92
C LYS A 91 12.19 3.25 4.71
N SER A 92 13.13 2.41 4.29
CA SER A 92 13.45 1.16 4.98
C SER A 92 14.08 1.35 6.37
N ARG A 93 14.61 2.55 6.65
CA ARG A 93 15.20 2.91 7.96
C ARG A 93 14.20 3.51 8.93
N VAL A 94 12.96 3.77 8.48
CA VAL A 94 11.92 4.27 9.38
C VAL A 94 11.40 3.10 10.22
N PRO A 95 11.41 3.18 11.57
CA PRO A 95 11.15 2.03 12.45
C PRO A 95 9.67 1.66 12.61
N TYR A 96 8.80 2.20 11.77
CA TYR A 96 7.37 1.92 11.78
C TYR A 96 6.79 2.02 10.37
N TYR A 97 5.55 1.58 10.20
CA TYR A 97 4.86 1.58 8.91
C TYR A 97 4.90 2.96 8.23
N TRP A 98 5.49 3.02 7.04
CA TRP A 98 5.68 4.25 6.27
C TRP A 98 4.93 4.27 4.94
N GLY A 99 3.74 3.69 4.94
CA GLY A 99 2.88 3.60 3.78
C GLY A 99 3.21 2.42 2.86
N TYR A 100 2.42 2.28 1.81
CA TYR A 100 2.55 1.21 0.82
C TYR A 100 3.25 1.70 -0.45
N ARG A 101 3.67 0.76 -1.28
CA ARG A 101 4.17 1.01 -2.63
C ARG A 101 3.15 0.51 -3.65
N VAL A 102 2.95 1.27 -4.73
CA VAL A 102 2.12 0.85 -5.85
C VAL A 102 3.06 0.50 -7.01
N ARG A 103 2.82 -0.65 -7.60
CA ARG A 103 3.46 -1.09 -8.84
C ARG A 103 2.36 -1.45 -9.83
N VAL A 104 2.56 -1.12 -11.09
CA VAL A 104 1.71 -1.58 -12.18
C VAL A 104 2.36 -2.85 -12.72
N ALA A 105 1.58 -3.93 -12.77
CA ALA A 105 1.93 -5.16 -13.47
C ALA A 105 1.11 -5.19 -14.78
N GLU A 106 1.68 -5.69 -15.85
CA GLU A 106 1.01 -5.77 -17.15
C GLU A 106 0.18 -7.04 -17.29
N SER A 107 0.53 -8.06 -16.48
CA SER A 107 -0.12 -9.37 -16.47
C SER A 107 -0.28 -9.94 -15.06
N LEU A 108 -1.08 -11.00 -14.92
CA LEU A 108 -1.13 -11.79 -13.70
C LEU A 108 0.22 -12.50 -13.47
N GLY A 109 0.86 -12.97 -14.53
CA GLY A 109 2.19 -13.57 -14.47
C GLY A 109 3.22 -12.65 -13.83
N ASP A 110 3.30 -11.38 -14.27
CA ASP A 110 4.20 -10.38 -13.67
C ASP A 110 3.92 -10.15 -12.17
N ALA A 111 2.65 -10.16 -11.78
CA ALA A 111 2.27 -9.99 -10.38
C ALA A 111 2.66 -11.22 -9.55
N LEU A 112 2.53 -12.42 -10.08
CA LEU A 112 2.96 -13.68 -9.45
C LEU A 112 4.47 -13.73 -9.27
N ASP A 113 5.23 -13.32 -10.29
CA ASP A 113 6.69 -13.27 -10.23
C ASP A 113 7.19 -12.29 -9.17
N ALA A 114 6.55 -11.14 -9.05
CA ALA A 114 6.86 -10.16 -8.01
C ALA A 114 6.61 -10.67 -6.58
N CYS A 115 5.85 -11.76 -6.44
CA CYS A 115 5.48 -12.40 -5.17
C CYS A 115 6.00 -13.84 -5.08
N SER A 116 7.08 -14.19 -5.80
CA SER A 116 7.62 -15.55 -5.86
C SER A 116 8.04 -16.13 -4.50
N SER A 117 8.44 -15.28 -3.56
CA SER A 117 8.82 -15.68 -2.19
C SER A 117 7.67 -15.61 -1.16
N CYS A 118 6.49 -15.15 -1.56
CA CYS A 118 5.34 -15.02 -0.66
C CYS A 118 4.43 -16.24 -0.73
N LEU A 119 3.60 -16.45 0.29
CA LEU A 119 2.43 -17.31 0.20
C LEU A 119 1.42 -16.63 -0.74
N ARG A 120 1.16 -17.23 -1.89
CA ARG A 120 0.24 -16.71 -2.91
C ARG A 120 -1.18 -17.20 -2.64
N VAL A 121 -2.06 -16.32 -2.24
CA VAL A 121 -3.45 -16.65 -1.91
C VAL A 121 -4.39 -15.98 -2.89
N ALA A 122 -5.08 -16.76 -3.70
CA ALA A 122 -6.18 -16.29 -4.53
C ALA A 122 -7.45 -16.12 -3.69
N THR A 123 -8.11 -14.98 -3.81
CA THR A 123 -9.41 -14.75 -3.17
C THR A 123 -10.54 -15.07 -4.16
N SER A 124 -11.41 -15.99 -3.79
CA SER A 124 -12.53 -16.38 -4.66
C SER A 124 -13.69 -16.91 -3.84
N ARG A 125 -14.94 -16.61 -4.27
CA ARG A 125 -16.12 -17.27 -3.70
C ARG A 125 -16.16 -18.78 -3.97
N ARG A 126 -15.41 -19.25 -4.99
CA ARG A 126 -15.25 -20.69 -5.31
C ARG A 126 -14.15 -21.35 -4.47
N GLY A 127 -13.39 -20.56 -3.71
CA GLY A 127 -12.32 -21.06 -2.84
C GLY A 127 -12.86 -21.76 -1.61
N VAL A 128 -11.98 -22.43 -0.92
CA VAL A 128 -12.28 -23.06 0.36
C VAL A 128 -12.56 -21.99 1.41
N ASP A 129 -13.55 -22.22 2.26
CA ASP A 129 -13.84 -21.33 3.39
C ASP A 129 -12.57 -21.16 4.24
N VAL A 130 -12.15 -19.91 4.42
CA VAL A 130 -10.92 -19.58 5.16
C VAL A 130 -10.89 -20.17 6.56
N ARG A 131 -12.05 -20.35 7.21
CA ARG A 131 -12.17 -20.95 8.55
C ARG A 131 -11.70 -22.41 8.58
N LEU A 132 -11.85 -23.14 7.49
CA LEU A 132 -11.46 -24.55 7.38
C LEU A 132 -9.95 -24.73 7.16
N LEU A 133 -9.28 -23.70 6.67
CA LEU A 133 -7.84 -23.73 6.38
C LEU A 133 -7.04 -22.70 7.20
N ALA A 134 -7.63 -22.15 8.26
CA ALA A 134 -7.01 -21.10 9.06
C ALA A 134 -5.63 -21.52 9.62
N ASN A 135 -5.53 -22.71 10.21
CA ASN A 135 -4.26 -23.21 10.76
C ASN A 135 -3.19 -23.37 9.67
N ARG A 136 -3.56 -23.98 8.54
CA ARG A 136 -2.65 -24.13 7.41
C ARG A 136 -2.22 -22.79 6.85
N LEU A 137 -3.12 -21.82 6.75
CA LEU A 137 -2.81 -20.47 6.29
C LEU A 137 -1.76 -19.80 7.20
N VAL A 138 -1.90 -19.95 8.52
CA VAL A 138 -0.92 -19.43 9.50
C VAL A 138 0.43 -20.10 9.33
N GLU A 139 0.49 -21.44 9.34
CA GLU A 139 1.72 -22.21 9.19
C GLU A 139 2.48 -21.84 7.90
N GLU A 140 1.77 -21.79 6.76
CA GLU A 140 2.37 -21.44 5.47
C GLU A 140 2.80 -19.96 5.41
N ALA A 141 2.04 -19.05 6.03
CA ALA A 141 2.38 -17.64 6.11
C ALA A 141 3.64 -17.40 6.95
N GLU A 142 3.78 -18.09 8.08
CA GLU A 142 4.97 -18.04 8.93
C GLU A 142 6.19 -18.60 8.19
N PHE A 143 6.04 -19.74 7.52
CA PHE A 143 7.11 -20.36 6.74
C PHE A 143 7.62 -19.46 5.62
N LYS A 144 6.72 -18.84 4.86
CA LYS A 144 7.05 -17.95 3.75
C LYS A 144 7.48 -16.54 4.21
N GLY A 145 7.10 -16.13 5.42
CA GLY A 145 7.39 -14.81 6.00
C GLY A 145 6.62 -13.65 5.37
N ALA A 146 5.79 -13.90 4.35
CA ALA A 146 4.94 -12.89 3.72
C ALA A 146 3.75 -13.56 3.01
N VAL A 147 2.61 -12.85 2.98
CA VAL A 147 1.40 -13.27 2.27
C VAL A 147 1.08 -12.27 1.16
N ALA A 148 0.80 -12.78 -0.03
CA ALA A 148 0.28 -12.01 -1.15
C ALA A 148 -1.16 -12.42 -1.44
N LEU A 149 -2.10 -11.49 -1.26
CA LEU A 149 -3.50 -11.68 -1.61
C LEU A 149 -3.77 -11.18 -3.02
N PHE A 150 -4.40 -12.03 -3.82
CA PHE A 150 -4.82 -11.69 -5.18
C PHE A 150 -6.34 -11.58 -5.24
N PHE A 151 -6.81 -10.51 -5.87
CA PHE A 151 -8.24 -10.24 -6.03
C PHE A 151 -8.60 -10.13 -7.51
N GLY A 152 -9.78 -10.59 -7.85
CA GLY A 152 -10.37 -10.35 -9.17
C GLY A 152 -10.73 -8.88 -9.39
N THR A 153 -11.19 -8.60 -10.60
CA THR A 153 -11.78 -7.30 -10.95
C THR A 153 -13.29 -7.31 -10.67
N ARG A 154 -13.95 -6.18 -10.96
CA ARG A 154 -15.40 -6.05 -10.88
C ARG A 154 -16.15 -7.12 -11.69
N ASP A 155 -15.66 -7.38 -12.90
CA ASP A 155 -16.39 -8.14 -13.91
C ASP A 155 -15.77 -9.53 -14.15
N ARG A 156 -14.55 -9.79 -13.68
CA ARG A 156 -13.79 -11.03 -13.88
C ARG A 156 -13.14 -11.49 -12.59
N GLY A 157 -13.34 -12.76 -12.24
CA GLY A 157 -12.65 -13.40 -11.15
C GLY A 157 -11.23 -13.85 -11.56
N LEU A 158 -10.46 -14.34 -10.60
CA LEU A 158 -9.08 -14.80 -10.86
C LEU A 158 -9.03 -16.02 -11.79
N TYR A 159 -10.07 -16.87 -11.81
CA TYR A 159 -10.15 -18.00 -12.74
C TYR A 159 -10.25 -17.54 -14.19
N GLU A 160 -11.04 -16.51 -14.45
CA GLU A 160 -11.20 -15.94 -15.79
C GLU A 160 -9.91 -15.21 -16.22
N ILE A 161 -9.30 -14.44 -15.31
CA ILE A 161 -8.05 -13.69 -15.58
C ILE A 161 -6.90 -14.66 -15.85
N ALA A 162 -6.73 -15.69 -15.03
CA ALA A 162 -5.69 -16.71 -15.22
C ALA A 162 -5.89 -17.48 -16.53
N GLY A 163 -7.13 -17.89 -16.83
CA GLY A 163 -7.44 -18.60 -18.07
C GLY A 163 -7.16 -17.79 -19.33
N GLU A 164 -7.36 -16.46 -19.34
CA GLU A 164 -6.99 -15.58 -20.44
C GLU A 164 -5.46 -15.56 -20.71
N GLU A 165 -4.67 -15.78 -19.66
CA GLU A 165 -3.19 -15.86 -19.75
C GLU A 165 -2.68 -17.31 -19.90
N GLY A 166 -3.58 -18.30 -20.04
CA GLY A 166 -3.23 -19.72 -20.13
C GLY A 166 -2.69 -20.30 -18.82
N LEU A 167 -3.03 -19.70 -17.67
CA LEU A 167 -2.60 -20.13 -16.35
C LEU A 167 -3.74 -20.88 -15.64
N GLU A 168 -3.35 -21.94 -14.90
CA GLU A 168 -4.27 -22.68 -14.05
C GLU A 168 -4.18 -22.19 -12.60
N VAL A 169 -5.31 -21.68 -12.06
CA VAL A 169 -5.36 -21.07 -10.72
C VAL A 169 -4.79 -21.98 -9.64
N ASN A 170 -5.13 -23.27 -9.68
CA ASN A 170 -4.67 -24.23 -8.67
C ASN A 170 -3.18 -24.61 -8.79
N GLU A 171 -2.52 -24.23 -9.87
CA GLU A 171 -1.08 -24.47 -10.08
C GLU A 171 -0.24 -23.25 -9.70
N VAL A 172 -0.78 -22.04 -9.91
CA VAL A 172 -0.03 -20.79 -9.71
C VAL A 172 -0.24 -20.16 -8.34
N PHE A 173 -1.29 -20.58 -7.61
CA PHE A 173 -1.56 -20.15 -6.24
C PHE A 173 -1.38 -21.27 -5.24
N ASP A 174 -0.77 -20.98 -4.10
CA ASP A 174 -0.58 -21.95 -3.02
C ASP A 174 -1.92 -22.29 -2.33
N MET A 175 -2.84 -21.30 -2.28
CA MET A 175 -4.19 -21.47 -1.72
C MET A 175 -5.22 -20.67 -2.50
N VAL A 176 -6.44 -21.21 -2.60
CA VAL A 176 -7.63 -20.49 -3.11
C VAL A 176 -8.66 -20.42 -2.01
N LEU A 177 -8.88 -19.24 -1.43
CA LEU A 177 -9.66 -19.04 -0.22
C LEU A 177 -10.88 -18.14 -0.44
N ASN A 178 -11.98 -18.50 0.25
CA ASN A 178 -13.15 -17.66 0.37
C ASN A 178 -13.14 -16.96 1.74
N PHE A 179 -12.90 -15.66 1.73
CA PHE A 179 -12.89 -14.81 2.93
C PHE A 179 -14.28 -14.28 3.31
N VAL A 180 -15.28 -14.46 2.44
CA VAL A 180 -16.68 -14.04 2.69
C VAL A 180 -17.63 -15.21 2.45
N PRO A 181 -17.50 -16.31 3.23
CA PRO A 181 -18.39 -17.44 3.08
C PRO A 181 -19.84 -17.02 3.40
N GLY A 182 -20.79 -17.43 2.56
CA GLY A 182 -22.17 -17.03 2.72
C GLY A 182 -22.51 -15.59 2.29
N GLN A 183 -21.68 -14.97 1.42
CA GLN A 183 -21.99 -13.64 0.87
C GLN A 183 -23.42 -13.58 0.29
N GLY A 184 -24.17 -12.53 0.69
CA GLY A 184 -25.56 -12.33 0.24
C GLY A 184 -25.70 -11.61 -1.11
N VAL A 185 -24.57 -11.23 -1.73
CA VAL A 185 -24.51 -10.52 -3.01
C VAL A 185 -23.82 -11.37 -4.07
N TYR A 186 -24.13 -11.13 -5.34
CA TYR A 186 -23.49 -11.90 -6.43
C TYR A 186 -21.97 -11.65 -6.48
N THR A 187 -21.54 -10.42 -6.28
CA THR A 187 -20.13 -10.03 -6.26
C THR A 187 -19.87 -9.05 -5.12
N VAL A 188 -18.87 -9.33 -4.29
CA VAL A 188 -18.31 -8.37 -3.34
C VAL A 188 -17.31 -7.50 -4.10
N ARG A 189 -17.39 -6.19 -3.93
CA ARG A 189 -16.47 -5.26 -4.59
C ARG A 189 -15.05 -5.42 -4.02
N THR A 190 -14.05 -5.19 -4.86
CA THR A 190 -12.64 -5.34 -4.44
C THR A 190 -12.30 -4.44 -3.25
N GLU A 191 -12.80 -3.19 -3.24
CA GLU A 191 -12.63 -2.25 -2.14
C GLU A 191 -13.31 -2.67 -0.82
N GLU A 192 -14.28 -3.59 -0.89
CA GLU A 192 -14.93 -4.20 0.28
C GLU A 192 -14.24 -5.52 0.67
N ALA A 193 -13.81 -6.30 -0.32
CA ALA A 193 -13.13 -7.58 -0.10
C ALA A 193 -11.74 -7.42 0.54
N ILE A 194 -10.99 -6.39 0.14
CA ILE A 194 -9.65 -6.12 0.68
C ILE A 194 -9.67 -5.93 2.20
N PRO A 195 -10.45 -4.99 2.79
CA PRO A 195 -10.46 -4.82 4.23
C PRO A 195 -10.97 -6.05 4.98
N VAL A 196 -11.92 -6.80 4.42
CA VAL A 196 -12.40 -8.05 5.04
C VAL A 196 -11.26 -9.08 5.09
N ALA A 197 -10.61 -9.36 3.97
CA ALA A 197 -9.53 -10.33 3.91
C ALA A 197 -8.34 -9.94 4.79
N LEU A 198 -7.94 -8.65 4.77
CA LEU A 198 -6.86 -8.15 5.61
C LEU A 198 -7.21 -8.21 7.10
N SER A 199 -8.46 -7.96 7.49
CA SER A 199 -8.89 -8.05 8.89
C SER A 199 -8.84 -9.49 9.40
N ILE A 200 -9.24 -10.46 8.56
CA ILE A 200 -9.16 -11.88 8.91
C ILE A 200 -7.70 -12.32 9.02
N LEU A 201 -6.85 -11.95 8.06
CA LEU A 201 -5.42 -12.25 8.13
C LEU A 201 -4.76 -11.65 9.37
N ASN A 202 -5.04 -10.39 9.67
CA ASN A 202 -4.50 -9.73 10.86
C ASN A 202 -4.91 -10.45 12.14
N PHE A 203 -6.16 -10.90 12.23
CA PHE A 203 -6.67 -11.66 13.36
C PHE A 203 -6.03 -13.05 13.50
N LEU A 204 -5.66 -13.69 12.37
CA LEU A 204 -5.08 -15.03 12.39
C LEU A 204 -3.56 -15.04 12.61
N LEU A 205 -2.86 -13.97 12.20
CA LEU A 205 -1.39 -13.88 12.20
C LEU A 205 -0.82 -13.09 13.39
N GLU A 206 -1.66 -12.48 14.23
CA GLU A 206 -1.30 -11.87 15.52
C GLU A 206 -1.52 -12.85 16.69
#